data_5d04990bdc9261d395ad069cbd0d9343
#
_entry.id   5d04990bdc9261d395ad069cbd0d9343
#
_cell.length_a   1.000
_cell.length_b   1.000
_cell.length_c   1.000
_cell.angle_alpha   90.00
_cell.angle_beta   90.00
_cell.angle_gamma   90.00
#
_symmetry.space_group_name_H-M   'P 1'
#
loop_
_entity.id
_entity.type
_entity.pdbx_description
1 polymer ?
#
loop_
_entity_poly.entity_id
_entity_poly.type
_entity_poly.pdbx_seq_one_letter_code
_entity_poly.pdbx_strand_id
1 'polypeptide(L)'
;RYISVAHYGYMADIMSRMSGALSETEGDSYDVKASEYADLFGKIKGEFKRRYVGGREGALRLKSQCAHLLALKFNMLPDEKSVEASKKALRDRIVANGNKLATGFIGTGVINQTLSEYGMDDLAYTLLLQHDCPSWLYSVDQGATTIWERWNSYTREDGFSKNIEMNSFNHYAYGAVGEWMYRYM
;
A
#
# COMPACT_ATOMS: atom_id res chain seq x y z
N ARG A 1 -14.70 1.24 -4.88
CA ARG A 1 -14.55 1.07 -6.35
C ARG A 1 -13.11 1.28 -6.84
N TYR A 2 -12.40 2.35 -6.44
CA TYR A 2 -10.98 2.56 -6.81
C TYR A 2 -10.09 1.39 -6.32
N ILE A 3 -10.14 1.12 -5.02
CA ILE A 3 -9.37 0.05 -4.37
C ILE A 3 -9.63 -1.30 -5.06
N SER A 4 -10.89 -1.63 -5.34
CA SER A 4 -11.27 -2.89 -5.99
C SER A 4 -10.68 -3.01 -7.40
N VAL A 5 -10.66 -1.91 -8.18
CA VAL A 5 -10.06 -1.92 -9.53
C VAL A 5 -8.55 -2.08 -9.46
N ALA A 6 -7.88 -1.39 -8.51
CA ALA A 6 -6.44 -1.52 -8.32
C ALA A 6 -6.04 -2.95 -7.92
N HIS A 7 -6.77 -3.56 -6.98
CA HIS A 7 -6.53 -4.97 -6.59
C HIS A 7 -6.86 -5.95 -7.71
N TYR A 8 -7.90 -5.71 -8.49
CA TYR A 8 -8.21 -6.57 -9.63
C TYR A 8 -7.10 -6.58 -10.67
N GLY A 9 -6.53 -5.40 -10.98
CA GLY A 9 -5.34 -5.31 -11.82
C GLY A 9 -4.15 -6.06 -11.22
N TYR A 10 -3.87 -5.84 -9.94
CA TYR A 10 -2.79 -6.52 -9.24
C TYR A 10 -2.94 -8.05 -9.24
N MET A 11 -4.16 -8.55 -9.03
CA MET A 11 -4.41 -10.00 -9.09
C MET A 11 -4.18 -10.57 -10.50
N ALA A 12 -4.58 -9.84 -11.55
CA ALA A 12 -4.30 -10.25 -12.92
C ALA A 12 -2.78 -10.29 -13.22
N ASP A 13 -2.03 -9.29 -12.74
CA ASP A 13 -0.57 -9.25 -12.86
C ASP A 13 0.09 -10.44 -12.12
N ILE A 14 -0.32 -10.71 -10.87
CA ILE A 14 0.18 -11.87 -10.12
C ILE A 14 -0.11 -13.17 -10.87
N MET A 15 -1.34 -13.37 -11.34
CA MET A 15 -1.73 -14.59 -12.07
C MET A 15 -0.91 -14.76 -13.35
N SER A 16 -0.63 -13.68 -14.07
CA SER A 16 0.25 -13.72 -15.24
C SER A 16 1.66 -14.20 -14.88
N ARG A 17 2.27 -13.59 -13.85
CA ARG A 17 3.62 -13.95 -13.40
C ARG A 17 3.72 -15.37 -12.84
N MET A 18 2.72 -15.79 -12.07
CA MET A 18 2.66 -17.18 -11.54
C MET A 18 2.51 -18.20 -12.67
N SER A 19 1.64 -17.91 -13.66
CA SER A 19 1.49 -18.80 -14.81
C SER A 19 2.79 -18.87 -15.63
N GLY A 20 3.48 -17.72 -15.84
CA GLY A 20 4.78 -17.71 -16.50
C GLY A 20 5.84 -18.54 -15.77
N ALA A 21 5.90 -18.45 -14.44
CA ALA A 21 6.82 -19.26 -13.65
C ALA A 21 6.49 -20.78 -13.73
N LEU A 22 5.20 -21.14 -13.80
CA LEU A 22 4.78 -22.53 -13.93
C LEU A 22 5.03 -23.09 -15.35
N SER A 23 5.02 -22.25 -16.38
CA SER A 23 5.30 -22.72 -17.75
C SER A 23 6.72 -23.25 -17.90
N GLU A 24 7.67 -22.72 -17.12
CA GLU A 24 9.06 -23.19 -17.10
C GLU A 24 9.20 -24.66 -16.61
N THR A 25 8.26 -25.14 -15.81
CA THR A 25 8.31 -26.47 -15.19
C THR A 25 7.20 -27.42 -15.61
N GLU A 26 6.00 -26.90 -15.90
CA GLU A 26 4.77 -27.68 -16.13
C GLU A 26 4.28 -27.66 -17.59
N GLY A 27 4.95 -26.88 -18.48
CA GLY A 27 4.75 -26.86 -19.91
C GLY A 27 3.83 -25.76 -20.46
N ASP A 28 3.71 -25.74 -21.78
CA ASP A 28 3.20 -24.65 -22.61
C ASP A 28 1.74 -24.20 -22.33
N SER A 29 0.93 -25.04 -21.66
CA SER A 29 -0.44 -24.66 -21.31
C SER A 29 -0.50 -23.46 -20.37
N TYR A 30 0.56 -23.22 -19.59
CA TYR A 30 0.66 -22.08 -18.68
C TYR A 30 1.11 -20.80 -19.37
N ASP A 31 1.81 -20.89 -20.53
CA ASP A 31 2.15 -19.71 -21.34
C ASP A 31 0.90 -19.03 -21.89
N VAL A 32 -0.07 -19.81 -22.33
CA VAL A 32 -1.36 -19.28 -22.78
C VAL A 32 -2.06 -18.53 -21.65
N LYS A 33 -2.10 -19.11 -20.45
CA LYS A 33 -2.69 -18.46 -19.27
C LYS A 33 -1.92 -17.20 -18.85
N ALA A 34 -0.60 -17.24 -18.89
CA ALA A 34 0.24 -16.08 -18.60
C ALA A 34 -0.09 -14.91 -19.53
N SER A 35 -0.24 -15.19 -20.83
CA SER A 35 -0.62 -14.20 -21.85
C SER A 35 -2.04 -13.66 -21.62
N GLU A 36 -3.02 -14.54 -21.37
CA GLU A 36 -4.41 -14.15 -21.09
C GLU A 36 -4.51 -13.20 -19.87
N TYR A 37 -3.79 -13.49 -18.79
CA TYR A 37 -3.78 -12.64 -17.60
C TYR A 37 -3.00 -11.34 -17.82
N ALA A 38 -1.93 -11.35 -18.64
CA ALA A 38 -1.23 -10.14 -19.03
C ALA A 38 -2.14 -9.21 -19.84
N ASP A 39 -2.89 -9.75 -20.78
CA ASP A 39 -3.89 -9.01 -21.57
C ASP A 39 -5.00 -8.45 -20.68
N LEU A 40 -5.48 -9.24 -19.72
CA LEU A 40 -6.49 -8.79 -18.75
C LEU A 40 -5.94 -7.62 -17.91
N PHE A 41 -4.70 -7.74 -17.40
CA PHE A 41 -4.04 -6.65 -16.69
C PHE A 41 -3.94 -5.39 -17.55
N GLY A 42 -3.53 -5.52 -18.80
CA GLY A 42 -3.45 -4.41 -19.76
C GLY A 42 -4.79 -3.70 -19.95
N LYS A 43 -5.88 -4.45 -20.09
CA LYS A 43 -7.25 -3.91 -20.20
C LYS A 43 -7.68 -3.17 -18.93
N ILE A 44 -7.41 -3.77 -17.76
CA ILE A 44 -7.74 -3.15 -16.46
C ILE A 44 -6.92 -1.86 -16.27
N LYS A 45 -5.61 -1.88 -16.58
CA LYS A 45 -4.72 -0.71 -16.50
C LYS A 45 -5.16 0.39 -17.45
N GLY A 46 -5.60 0.06 -18.65
CA GLY A 46 -6.18 1.01 -19.62
C GLY A 46 -7.45 1.69 -19.09
N GLU A 47 -8.36 0.92 -18.49
CA GLU A 47 -9.57 1.46 -17.87
C GLU A 47 -9.26 2.26 -16.60
N PHE A 48 -8.27 1.85 -15.81
CA PHE A 48 -7.77 2.61 -14.67
C PHE A 48 -7.24 3.97 -15.11
N LYS A 49 -6.39 4.01 -16.15
CA LYS A 49 -5.90 5.25 -16.76
C LYS A 49 -7.07 6.17 -17.12
N ARG A 50 -8.04 5.66 -17.87
CA ARG A 50 -9.20 6.44 -18.33
C ARG A 50 -10.00 7.06 -17.19
N ARG A 51 -10.20 6.31 -16.09
CA ARG A 51 -11.04 6.75 -14.95
C ARG A 51 -10.29 7.62 -13.95
N TYR A 52 -9.06 7.30 -13.65
CA TYR A 52 -8.38 7.82 -12.46
C TYR A 52 -7.13 8.64 -12.75
N VAL A 53 -6.55 8.53 -13.94
CA VAL A 53 -5.40 9.35 -14.36
C VAL A 53 -5.89 10.48 -15.24
N GLY A 54 -5.49 11.69 -14.94
CA GLY A 54 -5.91 12.86 -15.73
C GLY A 54 -5.53 14.16 -15.04
N GLY A 55 -5.46 15.24 -15.84
CA GLY A 55 -4.97 16.53 -15.42
C GLY A 55 -3.60 16.84 -16.00
N ARG A 56 -3.06 18.01 -15.68
CA ARG A 56 -1.70 18.38 -16.07
C ARG A 56 -0.73 17.35 -15.46
N GLU A 57 0.20 16.83 -16.25
CA GLU A 57 1.27 15.95 -15.80
C GLU A 57 0.90 14.49 -15.48
N GLY A 58 -0.29 13.98 -15.85
CA GLY A 58 -0.62 12.57 -15.64
C GLY A 58 -0.94 12.22 -14.18
N ALA A 59 -1.21 13.20 -13.32
CA ALA A 59 -1.52 12.98 -11.92
C ALA A 59 -2.82 12.20 -11.72
N LEU A 60 -2.91 11.45 -10.61
CA LEU A 60 -4.16 10.84 -10.18
C LEU A 60 -5.19 11.91 -9.78
N ARG A 61 -6.45 11.66 -10.13
CA ARG A 61 -7.58 12.51 -9.74
C ARG A 61 -7.94 12.39 -8.26
N LEU A 62 -7.53 11.29 -7.62
CA LEU A 62 -7.73 11.04 -6.18
C LEU A 62 -6.58 11.64 -5.37
N LYS A 63 -6.92 12.05 -4.13
CA LYS A 63 -6.00 12.84 -3.31
C LYS A 63 -5.57 12.15 -2.01
N SER A 64 -5.89 10.88 -1.77
CA SER A 64 -5.48 10.18 -0.55
C SER A 64 -4.08 9.57 -0.66
N GLN A 65 -3.38 9.43 0.47
CA GLN A 65 -2.12 8.66 0.52
C GLN A 65 -2.32 7.26 -0.09
N CYS A 66 -3.38 6.56 0.33
CA CYS A 66 -3.68 5.21 -0.14
C CYS A 66 -3.91 5.13 -1.66
N ALA A 67 -4.48 6.17 -2.29
CA ALA A 67 -4.69 6.16 -3.73
C ALA A 67 -3.36 6.17 -4.51
N HIS A 68 -2.46 7.08 -4.18
CA HIS A 68 -1.14 7.15 -4.82
C HIS A 68 -0.30 5.90 -4.52
N LEU A 69 -0.35 5.44 -3.27
CA LEU A 69 0.34 4.24 -2.82
C LEU A 69 -0.06 2.99 -3.63
N LEU A 70 -1.35 2.68 -3.72
CA LEU A 70 -1.81 1.49 -4.45
C LEU A 70 -1.57 1.59 -5.96
N ALA A 71 -1.66 2.79 -6.54
CA ALA A 71 -1.33 2.98 -7.96
C ALA A 71 0.15 2.69 -8.25
N LEU A 72 1.06 3.08 -7.36
CA LEU A 72 2.48 2.78 -7.44
C LEU A 72 2.74 1.29 -7.21
N LYS A 73 2.29 0.75 -6.07
CA LYS A 73 2.55 -0.64 -5.67
C LYS A 73 2.06 -1.66 -6.67
N PHE A 74 0.92 -1.43 -7.28
CA PHE A 74 0.27 -2.36 -8.22
C PHE A 74 0.56 -2.05 -9.69
N ASN A 75 1.53 -1.18 -9.97
CA ASN A 75 1.92 -0.81 -11.33
C ASN A 75 0.74 -0.37 -12.23
N MET A 76 -0.20 0.38 -11.64
CA MET A 76 -1.42 0.82 -12.35
C MET A 76 -1.24 2.08 -13.18
N LEU A 77 -0.11 2.78 -13.03
CA LEU A 77 0.17 4.03 -13.73
C LEU A 77 0.67 3.77 -15.17
N PRO A 78 0.25 4.61 -16.14
CA PRO A 78 0.49 4.31 -17.55
C PRO A 78 1.92 4.57 -18.02
N ASP A 79 2.62 5.50 -17.40
CA ASP A 79 3.91 6.02 -17.85
C ASP A 79 4.72 6.60 -16.68
N GLU A 80 6.01 6.80 -16.92
CA GLU A 80 6.96 7.33 -15.93
C GLU A 80 6.54 8.70 -15.38
N LYS A 81 5.98 9.56 -16.23
CA LYS A 81 5.48 10.87 -15.81
C LYS A 81 4.39 10.75 -14.73
N SER A 82 3.47 9.81 -14.91
CA SER A 82 2.40 9.52 -13.93
C SER A 82 2.96 8.88 -12.66
N VAL A 83 4.02 8.06 -12.79
CA VAL A 83 4.74 7.48 -11.65
C VAL A 83 5.39 8.59 -10.82
N GLU A 84 6.18 9.47 -11.44
CA GLU A 84 6.84 10.58 -10.75
C GLU A 84 5.84 11.56 -10.12
N ALA A 85 4.75 11.86 -10.80
CA ALA A 85 3.67 12.68 -10.23
C ALA A 85 3.04 12.03 -9.00
N SER A 86 2.86 10.70 -9.01
CA SER A 86 2.28 9.97 -7.86
C SER A 86 3.26 9.79 -6.71
N LYS A 87 4.56 9.59 -6.98
CA LYS A 87 5.64 9.59 -5.97
C LYS A 87 5.68 10.93 -5.23
N LYS A 88 5.74 12.02 -6.00
CA LYS A 88 5.72 13.38 -5.43
C LYS A 88 4.48 13.61 -4.60
N ALA A 89 3.30 13.27 -5.12
CA ALA A 89 2.04 13.48 -4.42
C ALA A 89 1.93 12.63 -3.14
N LEU A 90 2.45 11.40 -3.13
CA LEU A 90 2.50 10.56 -1.93
C LEU A 90 3.38 11.19 -0.86
N ARG A 91 4.62 11.59 -1.21
CA ARG A 91 5.55 12.30 -0.32
C ARG A 91 4.92 13.56 0.25
N ASP A 92 4.40 14.43 -0.60
CA ASP A 92 3.81 15.71 -0.19
C ASP A 92 2.64 15.50 0.79
N ARG A 93 1.84 14.44 0.62
CA ARG A 93 0.71 14.12 1.51
C ARG A 93 1.14 13.55 2.84
N ILE A 94 2.19 12.74 2.87
CA ILE A 94 2.74 12.22 4.12
C ILE A 94 3.31 13.40 4.93
N VAL A 95 4.11 14.25 4.28
CA VAL A 95 4.71 15.43 4.93
C VAL A 95 3.63 16.42 5.42
N ALA A 96 2.64 16.74 4.57
CA ALA A 96 1.53 17.62 4.93
C ALA A 96 0.65 17.06 6.06
N ASN A 97 0.64 15.74 6.26
CA ASN A 97 -0.03 15.07 7.37
C ASN A 97 0.86 14.93 8.62
N GLY A 98 1.94 15.70 8.72
CA GLY A 98 2.86 15.64 9.86
C GLY A 98 3.67 14.34 9.92
N ASN A 99 4.03 13.77 8.77
CA ASN A 99 4.71 12.49 8.64
C ASN A 99 3.96 11.34 9.32
N LYS A 100 2.65 11.29 9.14
CA LYS A 100 1.75 10.30 9.74
C LYS A 100 1.04 9.48 8.67
N LEU A 101 0.70 8.24 9.04
CA LEU A 101 -0.09 7.34 8.22
C LEU A 101 -1.53 7.84 8.03
N ALA A 102 -2.08 7.69 6.81
CA ALA A 102 -3.48 7.91 6.50
C ALA A 102 -3.99 6.85 5.51
N THR A 103 -3.60 5.60 5.71
CA THR A 103 -3.77 4.52 4.73
C THR A 103 -4.71 3.39 5.18
N GLY A 104 -5.00 3.28 6.48
CA GLY A 104 -5.75 2.16 7.05
C GLY A 104 -5.07 0.80 6.78
N PHE A 105 -5.74 -0.31 7.05
CA PHE A 105 -5.18 -1.66 6.87
C PHE A 105 -4.64 -1.93 5.47
N ILE A 106 -5.38 -1.52 4.43
CA ILE A 106 -5.07 -1.81 3.03
C ILE A 106 -3.75 -1.19 2.59
N GLY A 107 -3.47 0.03 3.01
CA GLY A 107 -2.26 0.73 2.58
C GLY A 107 -1.11 0.58 3.58
N THR A 108 -1.38 0.51 4.89
CA THR A 108 -0.33 0.44 5.90
C THR A 108 0.57 -0.78 5.71
N GLY A 109 0.01 -1.92 5.29
CA GLY A 109 0.77 -3.15 5.05
C GLY A 109 1.80 -3.07 3.91
N VAL A 110 1.68 -2.07 3.02
CA VAL A 110 2.55 -1.97 1.82
C VAL A 110 3.28 -0.63 1.69
N ILE A 111 3.01 0.35 2.57
CA ILE A 111 3.54 1.70 2.40
C ILE A 111 5.06 1.76 2.50
N ASN A 112 5.67 1.19 3.54
CA ASN A 112 7.11 1.24 3.75
C ASN A 112 7.87 0.54 2.62
N GLN A 113 7.40 -0.65 2.19
CA GLN A 113 7.96 -1.35 1.03
C GLN A 113 7.89 -0.49 -0.23
N THR A 114 6.72 0.10 -0.52
CA THR A 114 6.55 0.93 -1.71
C THR A 114 7.45 2.17 -1.66
N LEU A 115 7.57 2.80 -0.50
CA LEU A 115 8.48 3.95 -0.35
C LEU A 115 9.91 3.54 -0.67
N SER A 116 10.41 2.41 -0.15
CA SER A 116 11.76 1.91 -0.43
C SER A 116 11.93 1.46 -1.89
N GLU A 117 10.95 0.78 -2.49
CA GLU A 117 10.95 0.41 -3.91
C GLU A 117 11.12 1.61 -4.85
N TYR A 118 10.67 2.79 -4.41
CA TYR A 118 10.78 4.04 -5.17
C TYR A 118 11.86 5.02 -4.64
N GLY A 119 12.80 4.54 -3.81
CA GLY A 119 13.95 5.32 -3.33
C GLY A 119 13.59 6.40 -2.32
N MET A 120 12.53 6.19 -1.54
CA MET A 120 12.07 7.11 -0.48
C MET A 120 12.29 6.51 0.92
N ASP A 121 13.45 5.90 1.16
CA ASP A 121 13.77 5.22 2.42
C ASP A 121 13.74 6.16 3.62
N ASP A 122 14.21 7.41 3.44
CA ASP A 122 14.12 8.47 4.44
C ASP A 122 12.70 8.63 5.00
N LEU A 123 11.72 8.57 4.12
CA LEU A 123 10.31 8.71 4.49
C LEU A 123 9.76 7.43 5.12
N ALA A 124 10.19 6.25 4.66
CA ALA A 124 9.81 4.97 5.24
C ALA A 124 10.30 4.85 6.69
N TYR A 125 11.57 5.23 6.97
CA TYR A 125 12.09 5.30 8.33
C TYR A 125 11.41 6.37 9.18
N THR A 126 11.10 7.54 8.60
CA THR A 126 10.36 8.60 9.29
C THR A 126 8.99 8.11 9.77
N LEU A 127 8.26 7.36 8.92
CA LEU A 127 6.98 6.77 9.31
C LEU A 127 7.12 5.69 10.39
N LEU A 128 8.14 4.83 10.30
CA LEU A 128 8.37 3.79 11.30
C LEU A 128 8.69 4.40 12.67
N LEU A 129 9.52 5.43 12.69
CA LEU A 129 10.03 6.08 13.91
C LEU A 129 9.12 7.20 14.45
N GLN A 130 7.93 7.37 13.86
CA GLN A 130 6.96 8.36 14.32
C GLN A 130 6.34 7.94 15.65
N HIS A 131 6.28 8.85 16.61
CA HIS A 131 5.68 8.63 17.95
C HIS A 131 4.25 9.16 18.08
N ASP A 132 3.83 10.07 17.21
CA ASP A 132 2.47 10.59 17.24
C ASP A 132 1.47 9.67 16.55
N CYS A 133 0.26 9.55 17.09
CA CYS A 133 -0.85 8.82 16.48
C CYS A 133 -1.25 9.43 15.12
N PRO A 134 -1.48 8.60 14.12
CA PRO A 134 -1.34 7.15 14.01
C PRO A 134 0.08 6.69 13.65
N SER A 135 0.69 5.82 14.45
CA SER A 135 2.01 5.24 14.18
C SER A 135 2.25 3.98 15.03
N TRP A 136 3.27 3.18 14.66
CA TRP A 136 3.65 1.98 15.42
C TRP A 136 4.18 2.33 16.80
N LEU A 137 5.09 3.30 16.90
CA LEU A 137 5.69 3.67 18.19
C LEU A 137 4.69 4.35 19.12
N TYR A 138 3.66 5.04 18.60
CA TYR A 138 2.59 5.52 19.45
C TYR A 138 1.95 4.41 20.28
N SER A 139 1.60 3.30 19.65
CA SER A 139 1.01 2.16 20.39
C SER A 139 2.01 1.57 21.40
N VAL A 140 3.29 1.48 21.06
CA VAL A 140 4.36 1.05 21.98
C VAL A 140 4.47 2.00 23.17
N ASP A 141 4.45 3.31 22.95
CA ASP A 141 4.50 4.32 24.00
C ASP A 141 3.28 4.25 24.93
N GLN A 142 2.12 3.78 24.41
CA GLN A 142 0.95 3.49 25.24
C GLN A 142 1.05 2.17 26.00
N GLY A 143 2.11 1.39 25.81
CA GLY A 143 2.37 0.13 26.51
C GLY A 143 1.99 -1.13 25.72
N ALA A 144 1.81 -1.04 24.40
CA ALA A 144 1.53 -2.20 23.58
C ALA A 144 2.69 -3.20 23.57
N THR A 145 2.38 -4.46 23.79
CA THR A 145 3.29 -5.61 23.66
C THR A 145 2.89 -6.51 22.48
N THR A 146 1.80 -6.19 21.83
CA THR A 146 1.22 -6.89 20.67
C THR A 146 0.80 -5.86 19.63
N ILE A 147 0.49 -6.31 18.41
CA ILE A 147 -0.09 -5.42 17.38
C ILE A 147 -1.58 -5.24 17.65
N TRP A 148 -1.99 -4.00 17.82
CA TRP A 148 -3.39 -3.64 18.04
C TRP A 148 -4.12 -3.41 16.72
N GLU A 149 -5.45 -3.63 16.73
CA GLU A 149 -6.32 -3.36 15.58
C GLU A 149 -6.43 -1.88 15.25
N ARG A 150 -6.38 -1.04 16.27
CA ARG A 150 -6.38 0.43 16.14
C ARG A 150 -5.16 0.99 16.85
N TRP A 151 -4.57 2.04 16.30
CA TRP A 151 -3.40 2.70 16.88
C TRP A 151 -3.63 3.17 18.31
N ASN A 152 -4.85 3.63 18.62
CA ASN A 152 -5.30 4.12 19.93
C ASN A 152 -6.34 3.18 20.59
N SER A 153 -6.15 1.87 20.49
CA SER A 153 -7.00 0.88 21.17
C SER A 153 -7.05 1.08 22.68
N TYR A 154 -5.94 1.56 23.24
CA TYR A 154 -5.76 1.99 24.62
C TYR A 154 -4.92 3.26 24.65
N THR A 155 -5.20 4.16 25.58
CA THR A 155 -4.31 5.27 25.93
C THR A 155 -4.11 5.32 27.44
N ARG A 156 -2.96 5.81 27.87
CA ARG A 156 -2.69 5.98 29.32
C ARG A 156 -3.61 7.01 29.97
N GLU A 157 -4.10 7.98 29.21
CA GLU A 157 -4.97 9.04 29.66
C GLU A 157 -6.44 8.60 29.76
N ASP A 158 -6.98 7.98 28.69
CA ASP A 158 -8.41 7.65 28.58
C ASP A 158 -8.73 6.19 28.88
N GLY A 159 -7.71 5.32 28.97
CA GLY A 159 -7.89 3.88 29.10
C GLY A 159 -8.33 3.20 27.81
N PHE A 160 -9.16 2.17 27.90
CA PHE A 160 -9.65 1.41 26.75
C PHE A 160 -10.64 2.20 25.92
N SER A 161 -10.50 2.07 24.57
CA SER A 161 -11.44 2.68 23.63
C SER A 161 -12.88 2.22 23.93
N LYS A 162 -13.82 3.16 23.89
CA LYS A 162 -15.26 2.86 24.03
C LYS A 162 -15.84 2.07 22.87
N ASN A 163 -15.16 2.05 21.71
CA ASN A 163 -15.57 1.23 20.59
C ASN A 163 -14.99 -0.18 20.74
N ILE A 164 -15.82 -1.08 21.27
CA ILE A 164 -15.44 -2.48 21.54
C ILE A 164 -15.54 -3.39 20.31
N GLU A 165 -16.26 -2.98 19.25
CA GLU A 165 -16.53 -3.83 18.08
C GLU A 165 -15.30 -4.01 17.17
N MET A 166 -14.35 -3.06 17.20
CA MET A 166 -13.12 -3.08 16.41
C MET A 166 -11.94 -2.68 17.29
N ASN A 167 -11.65 -3.46 18.30
CA ASN A 167 -10.63 -3.13 19.29
C ASN A 167 -9.87 -4.36 19.80
N SER A 168 -9.47 -5.23 18.89
CA SER A 168 -8.60 -6.37 19.22
C SER A 168 -7.20 -5.89 19.62
N PHE A 169 -6.67 -6.48 20.68
CA PHE A 169 -5.29 -6.25 21.14
C PHE A 169 -4.30 -7.29 20.57
N ASN A 170 -4.76 -8.14 19.67
CA ASN A 170 -3.93 -9.11 18.96
C ASN A 170 -4.41 -9.24 17.51
N HIS A 171 -4.07 -8.22 16.70
CA HIS A 171 -4.50 -8.09 15.31
C HIS A 171 -3.29 -7.93 14.39
N TYR A 172 -3.14 -8.80 13.39
CA TYR A 172 -1.93 -8.91 12.57
C TYR A 172 -1.67 -7.75 11.59
N ALA A 173 -2.69 -7.02 11.17
CA ALA A 173 -2.62 -6.17 9.97
C ALA A 173 -1.48 -5.15 9.96
N TYR A 174 -1.26 -4.43 11.04
CA TYR A 174 -0.18 -3.44 11.12
C TYR A 174 1.20 -4.08 11.35
N GLY A 175 1.25 -5.36 11.72
CA GLY A 175 2.49 -6.13 11.82
C GLY A 175 3.14 -6.45 10.47
N ALA A 176 2.43 -6.22 9.37
CA ALA A 176 2.98 -6.37 8.00
C ALA A 176 4.23 -5.50 7.73
N VAL A 177 4.48 -4.45 8.53
CA VAL A 177 5.74 -3.68 8.49
C VAL A 177 6.98 -4.55 8.73
N GLY A 178 6.84 -5.68 9.43
CA GLY A 178 7.91 -6.63 9.67
C GLY A 178 8.54 -7.17 8.38
N GLU A 179 7.77 -7.38 7.31
CA GLU A 179 8.30 -7.77 6.01
C GLU A 179 9.26 -6.72 5.45
N TRP A 180 8.90 -5.44 5.55
CA TRP A 180 9.77 -4.35 5.13
C TRP A 180 11.06 -4.30 5.96
N MET A 181 10.95 -4.49 7.29
CA MET A 181 12.12 -4.52 8.17
C MET A 181 13.11 -5.61 7.77
N TYR A 182 12.62 -6.81 7.43
CA TYR A 182 13.50 -7.90 6.97
C TYR A 182 14.14 -7.65 5.60
N ARG A 183 13.50 -6.86 4.73
CA ARG A 183 13.99 -6.64 3.37
C ARG A 183 14.90 -5.42 3.22
N TYR A 184 14.72 -4.41 4.07
CA TYR A 184 15.33 -3.09 3.87
C TYR A 184 16.08 -2.52 5.08
N MET A 185 16.13 -3.27 6.20
CA MET A 185 16.90 -2.88 7.40
C MET A 185 18.14 -3.79 7.63
#